data_f92f89a32f51ce9900af9d1857c0f2f2
#
_entry.id   f92f89a32f51ce9900af9d1857c0f2f2
#
_cell.length_a   1.000
_cell.length_b   1.000
_cell.length_c   1.000
_cell.angle_alpha   90.00
_cell.angle_beta   90.00
_cell.angle_gamma   90.00
#
_symmetry.space_group_name_H-M   'P 1'
#
loop_
_entity.id
_entity.type
_entity.pdbx_description
1 polymer ?
#
loop_
_entity_poly.entity_id
_entity_poly.type
_entity_poly.pdbx_seq_one_letter_code
_entity_poly.pdbx_strand_id
1 'polypeptide(L)'
;MSAVKFDKKRQFDATAAEWAAFASSLRHKRHISFHAASHGDTERIETNENVWTMVNGGTTYTLDFGRTDEQMHPILKWLMVKFLSSYSITRCNQAFCLVVLKAWTINDLALPSLYEKMELSRNSKSGYQSNDYSIIKRLTEYLISHGAPGTEIDDLFELEQQVPDLTQRNLGYYDMEVRLSPIEEQFIRTHAAHDVEFIARLSYKELRDFVVLKLCYEVGLRPIQLFRLSKSGFQSVNDQYFSILCPWAKKGKANENQKGTDKLALSPELGRAIQTLLVRQNSHSLQLLQNENGSSWARRYGVQSINNTLARWGAEYPHKTPYDFRHNMAHRMVMAGSSASEIAYMLGHSSLVAAQHYIAASPSISALREKALGRNGTYGAMVALLTGELALPDDWRDKEVLGRIGDELATGIGGCDATDCEYKPVYNCYGCDDFHPFEDGNHNTVLDALRAEALKIIAISDSTRQSGMNPAMTQLEGIMEQVKAVISRCKVCRGCQHEK
;
A
#
# COMPACT_ATOMS: atom_id res chain seq x y z
N MET A 1 -18.27 13.62 -2.10
CA MET A 1 -19.22 12.49 -2.05
C MET A 1 -19.91 12.54 -0.70
N SER A 2 -21.23 12.72 -0.64
CA SER A 2 -21.98 12.53 0.59
C SER A 2 -21.89 11.05 0.96
N ALA A 3 -21.29 10.74 2.12
CA ALA A 3 -21.38 9.40 2.68
C ALA A 3 -22.84 8.95 2.62
N VAL A 4 -23.10 7.78 2.05
CA VAL A 4 -24.42 7.16 2.14
C VAL A 4 -24.75 7.15 3.62
N LYS A 5 -25.69 8.00 4.04
CA LYS A 5 -26.09 8.05 5.44
C LYS A 5 -26.83 6.74 5.70
N PHE A 6 -26.21 5.89 6.49
CA PHE A 6 -26.88 4.73 7.06
C PHE A 6 -28.24 5.17 7.60
N ASP A 7 -29.30 4.45 7.26
CA ASP A 7 -30.62 4.76 7.78
C ASP A 7 -30.64 4.52 9.30
N LYS A 8 -30.39 5.58 10.06
CA LYS A 8 -30.39 5.56 11.53
C LYS A 8 -31.72 5.09 12.15
N LYS A 9 -32.75 4.85 11.34
CA LYS A 9 -34.06 4.39 11.79
C LYS A 9 -34.14 2.89 12.09
N ARG A 10 -33.15 2.07 11.70
CA ARG A 10 -33.04 0.69 12.19
C ARG A 10 -32.45 0.72 13.61
N GLN A 11 -33.26 1.11 14.59
CA GLN A 11 -32.99 0.80 15.99
C GLN A 11 -33.24 -0.72 16.17
N PHE A 12 -32.17 -1.50 16.11
CA PHE A 12 -32.27 -2.92 16.36
C PHE A 12 -31.49 -3.23 17.64
N ASP A 13 -32.23 -3.30 18.75
CA ASP A 13 -31.71 -3.79 20.03
C ASP A 13 -31.83 -5.32 20.02
N ALA A 14 -30.79 -6.00 19.51
CA ALA A 14 -30.72 -7.45 19.60
C ALA A 14 -30.71 -7.87 21.07
N THR A 15 -31.61 -8.78 21.44
CA THR A 15 -31.73 -9.28 22.79
C THR A 15 -30.55 -10.20 23.14
N ALA A 16 -30.23 -10.33 24.41
CA ALA A 16 -29.21 -11.28 24.87
C ALA A 16 -29.52 -12.74 24.43
N ALA A 17 -30.79 -13.09 24.31
CA ALA A 17 -31.22 -14.40 23.83
C ALA A 17 -30.89 -14.61 22.34
N GLU A 18 -31.05 -13.61 21.48
CA GLU A 18 -30.70 -13.68 20.05
C GLU A 18 -29.19 -13.82 19.88
N TRP A 19 -28.39 -13.06 20.65
CA TRP A 19 -26.94 -13.22 20.64
C TRP A 19 -26.49 -14.59 21.13
N ALA A 20 -27.12 -15.13 22.17
CA ALA A 20 -26.83 -16.48 22.67
C ALA A 20 -27.19 -17.56 21.64
N ALA A 21 -28.33 -17.41 20.94
CA ALA A 21 -28.73 -18.29 19.85
C ALA A 21 -27.73 -18.23 18.69
N PHE A 22 -27.32 -17.04 18.29
CA PHE A 22 -26.29 -16.84 17.26
C PHE A 22 -24.97 -17.49 17.68
N ALA A 23 -24.47 -17.23 18.89
CA ALA A 23 -23.25 -17.83 19.41
C ALA A 23 -23.30 -19.38 19.37
N SER A 24 -24.46 -19.94 19.71
CA SER A 24 -24.68 -21.39 19.66
C SER A 24 -24.71 -21.99 18.26
N SER A 25 -25.07 -21.19 17.25
CA SER A 25 -25.08 -21.58 15.83
C SER A 25 -23.68 -21.61 15.21
N LEU A 26 -22.72 -20.89 15.80
CA LEU A 26 -21.38 -20.76 15.25
C LEU A 26 -20.59 -22.06 15.42
N ARG A 27 -20.11 -22.58 14.30
CA ARG A 27 -19.24 -23.76 14.29
C ARG A 27 -17.80 -23.34 14.02
N HIS A 28 -16.89 -23.71 14.89
CA HIS A 28 -15.46 -23.57 14.67
C HIS A 28 -14.72 -24.88 14.99
N LYS A 29 -13.56 -25.04 14.38
CA LYS A 29 -12.73 -26.22 14.65
C LYS A 29 -12.26 -26.19 16.10
N ARG A 30 -12.26 -27.35 16.75
CA ARG A 30 -11.76 -27.48 18.12
C ARG A 30 -10.30 -27.04 18.26
N HIS A 31 -9.54 -27.22 17.21
CA HIS A 31 -8.16 -26.77 17.14
C HIS A 31 -7.84 -26.17 15.78
N ILE A 32 -6.90 -25.24 15.75
CA ILE A 32 -6.36 -24.64 14.54
C ILE A 32 -4.87 -24.90 14.51
N SER A 33 -4.39 -25.37 13.37
CA SER A 33 -2.96 -25.47 13.08
C SER A 33 -2.58 -24.36 12.12
N PHE A 34 -1.51 -23.63 12.42
CA PHE A 34 -0.95 -22.62 11.54
C PHE A 34 0.57 -22.76 11.53
N HIS A 35 1.17 -22.44 10.40
CA HIS A 35 2.61 -22.46 10.32
C HIS A 35 3.16 -21.26 11.10
N ALA A 36 3.90 -21.55 12.17
CA ALA A 36 4.77 -20.58 12.79
C ALA A 36 5.74 -20.05 11.72
N ALA A 37 6.12 -18.78 11.82
CA ALA A 37 7.09 -18.20 10.87
C ALA A 37 8.50 -18.83 10.99
N SER A 38 8.73 -19.68 11.98
CA SER A 38 9.93 -20.47 12.20
C SER A 38 9.89 -21.77 11.40
N HIS A 39 10.85 -21.96 10.60
CA HIS A 39 11.37 -23.19 9.89
C HIS A 39 10.53 -24.48 9.91
N GLY A 40 9.23 -24.39 9.67
CA GLY A 40 8.42 -25.59 9.46
C GLY A 40 7.62 -26.08 10.65
N ASP A 41 7.77 -25.47 11.82
CA ASP A 41 6.98 -25.82 12.98
C ASP A 41 5.53 -25.40 12.77
N THR A 42 4.63 -26.36 13.03
CA THR A 42 3.19 -26.11 13.03
C THR A 42 2.77 -25.91 14.47
N GLU A 43 2.35 -24.70 14.79
CA GLU A 43 1.73 -24.44 16.09
C GLU A 43 0.25 -24.83 16.05
N ARG A 44 -0.23 -25.34 17.16
CA ARG A 44 -1.62 -25.74 17.36
C ARG A 44 -2.22 -24.98 18.53
N ILE A 45 -3.40 -24.42 18.30
CA ILE A 45 -4.21 -23.76 19.32
C ILE A 45 -5.47 -24.59 19.58
N GLU A 46 -5.76 -24.86 20.84
CA GLU A 46 -7.06 -25.37 21.27
C GLU A 46 -8.03 -24.19 21.41
N THR A 47 -9.05 -24.13 20.56
CA THR A 47 -9.93 -22.96 20.48
C THR A 47 -10.87 -22.80 21.66
N ASN A 48 -11.04 -23.87 22.47
CA ASN A 48 -11.84 -23.83 23.70
C ASN A 48 -11.15 -23.13 24.86
N GLU A 49 -9.81 -23.03 24.80
CA GLU A 49 -9.06 -22.36 25.89
C GLU A 49 -9.32 -20.86 25.89
N ASN A 50 -9.24 -20.24 27.06
CA ASN A 50 -9.45 -18.80 27.21
C ASN A 50 -8.19 -17.99 26.92
N VAL A 51 -7.03 -18.62 26.80
CA VAL A 51 -5.78 -17.97 26.46
C VAL A 51 -5.14 -18.65 25.28
N TRP A 52 -4.93 -17.92 24.20
CA TRP A 52 -4.23 -18.40 23.01
C TRP A 52 -2.88 -17.73 22.90
N THR A 53 -1.82 -18.53 22.87
CA THR A 53 -0.46 -18.05 22.66
C THR A 53 0.05 -18.46 21.31
N MET A 54 0.59 -17.51 20.55
CA MET A 54 1.05 -17.68 19.19
C MET A 54 2.41 -17.00 19.00
N VAL A 55 3.30 -17.62 18.25
CA VAL A 55 4.60 -17.02 17.91
C VAL A 55 4.65 -16.67 16.43
N ASN A 56 5.07 -15.46 16.10
CA ASN A 56 5.29 -15.04 14.71
C ASN A 56 6.53 -14.16 14.59
N GLY A 57 7.53 -14.65 13.88
CA GLY A 57 8.77 -13.92 13.63
C GLY A 57 9.55 -13.61 14.93
N GLY A 58 9.55 -14.55 15.88
CA GLY A 58 10.21 -14.40 17.19
C GLY A 58 9.48 -13.47 18.14
N THR A 59 8.23 -13.09 17.84
CA THR A 59 7.37 -12.30 18.73
C THR A 59 6.20 -13.17 19.18
N THR A 60 5.99 -13.24 20.51
CA THR A 60 4.87 -13.94 21.11
C THR A 60 3.66 -13.01 21.19
N TYR A 61 2.51 -13.50 20.78
CA TYR A 61 1.20 -12.84 20.85
C TYR A 61 0.30 -13.66 21.74
N THR A 62 -0.39 -13.00 22.67
CA THR A 62 -1.33 -13.65 23.58
C THR A 62 -2.70 -13.01 23.44
N LEU A 63 -3.70 -13.82 23.14
CA LEU A 63 -5.11 -13.44 23.15
C LEU A 63 -5.72 -14.03 24.44
N ASP A 64 -5.95 -13.17 25.42
CA ASP A 64 -6.56 -13.54 26.70
C ASP A 64 -8.02 -13.10 26.70
N PHE A 65 -8.93 -14.03 26.41
CA PHE A 65 -10.37 -13.78 26.35
C PHE A 65 -10.97 -13.42 27.72
N GLY A 66 -10.33 -13.79 28.84
CA GLY A 66 -10.75 -13.36 30.17
C GLY A 66 -10.72 -11.84 30.39
N ARG A 67 -10.13 -11.08 29.44
CA ARG A 67 -10.11 -9.61 29.45
C ARG A 67 -11.27 -8.98 28.66
N THR A 68 -12.21 -9.77 28.18
CA THR A 68 -13.36 -9.32 27.37
C THR A 68 -14.67 -9.74 28.05
N ASP A 69 -15.77 -9.21 27.56
CA ASP A 69 -17.11 -9.59 28.00
C ASP A 69 -17.36 -11.09 27.77
N GLU A 70 -17.74 -11.82 28.82
CA GLU A 70 -17.98 -13.27 28.75
C GLU A 70 -19.03 -13.66 27.71
N GLN A 71 -20.07 -12.83 27.52
CA GLN A 71 -21.10 -13.07 26.53
C GLN A 71 -20.55 -13.04 25.11
N MET A 72 -19.45 -12.33 24.90
CA MET A 72 -18.78 -12.24 23.60
C MET A 72 -17.84 -13.43 23.34
N HIS A 73 -17.39 -14.17 24.32
CA HIS A 73 -16.31 -15.17 24.15
C HIS A 73 -16.54 -16.14 22.98
N PRO A 74 -17.71 -16.76 22.82
CA PRO A 74 -17.92 -17.71 21.69
C PRO A 74 -17.80 -17.01 20.33
N ILE A 75 -18.41 -15.83 20.21
CA ILE A 75 -18.40 -15.06 18.96
C ILE A 75 -17.00 -14.52 18.69
N LEU A 76 -16.33 -13.97 19.70
CA LEU A 76 -15.00 -13.41 19.54
C LEU A 76 -13.96 -14.48 19.20
N LYS A 77 -14.01 -15.65 19.86
CA LYS A 77 -13.17 -16.80 19.49
C LYS A 77 -13.39 -17.22 18.06
N TRP A 78 -14.65 -17.33 17.62
CA TRP A 78 -14.99 -17.64 16.25
C TRP A 78 -14.46 -16.59 15.26
N LEU A 79 -14.62 -15.29 15.55
CA LEU A 79 -14.07 -14.21 14.74
C LEU A 79 -12.54 -14.31 14.63
N MET A 80 -11.84 -14.59 15.76
CA MET A 80 -10.38 -14.74 15.75
C MET A 80 -9.94 -15.96 14.93
N VAL A 81 -10.70 -17.05 14.93
CA VAL A 81 -10.49 -18.21 14.04
C VAL A 81 -10.58 -17.78 12.57
N LYS A 82 -11.60 -17.00 12.20
CA LYS A 82 -11.74 -16.46 10.84
C LYS A 82 -10.58 -15.56 10.45
N PHE A 83 -10.14 -14.70 11.37
CA PHE A 83 -8.95 -13.85 11.14
C PHE A 83 -7.68 -14.67 10.96
N LEU A 84 -7.44 -15.70 11.77
CA LEU A 84 -6.27 -16.57 11.63
C LEU A 84 -6.28 -17.38 10.33
N SER A 85 -7.46 -17.74 9.85
CA SER A 85 -7.62 -18.44 8.57
C SER A 85 -7.33 -17.55 7.35
N SER A 86 -7.61 -16.25 7.46
CA SER A 86 -7.55 -15.31 6.32
C SER A 86 -6.37 -14.34 6.37
N TYR A 87 -5.84 -14.07 7.57
CA TYR A 87 -4.83 -13.04 7.81
C TYR A 87 -3.65 -13.56 8.65
N SER A 88 -2.66 -12.69 8.84
CA SER A 88 -1.51 -12.98 9.71
C SER A 88 -1.90 -12.94 11.20
N ILE A 89 -1.12 -13.65 12.02
CA ILE A 89 -1.23 -13.62 13.49
C ILE A 89 -1.20 -12.18 14.02
N THR A 90 -0.33 -11.32 13.48
CA THR A 90 -0.25 -9.91 13.85
C THR A 90 -1.58 -9.19 13.62
N ARG A 91 -2.26 -9.46 12.49
CA ARG A 91 -3.55 -8.83 12.17
C ARG A 91 -4.66 -9.35 13.07
N CYS A 92 -4.66 -10.64 13.38
CA CYS A 92 -5.57 -11.22 14.36
C CYS A 92 -5.39 -10.60 15.75
N ASN A 93 -4.13 -10.46 16.20
CA ASN A 93 -3.83 -9.80 17.47
C ASN A 93 -4.28 -8.33 17.49
N GLN A 94 -4.09 -7.60 16.39
CA GLN A 94 -4.60 -6.22 16.29
C GLN A 94 -6.11 -6.15 16.44
N ALA A 95 -6.86 -7.08 15.81
CA ALA A 95 -8.31 -7.16 15.94
C ALA A 95 -8.73 -7.47 17.38
N PHE A 96 -8.06 -8.41 18.03
CA PHE A 96 -8.30 -8.73 19.44
C PHE A 96 -7.98 -7.55 20.37
N CYS A 97 -6.81 -6.93 20.20
CA CYS A 97 -6.41 -5.77 20.99
C CYS A 97 -7.37 -4.58 20.82
N LEU A 98 -7.93 -4.37 19.64
CA LEU A 98 -8.94 -3.34 19.40
C LEU A 98 -10.17 -3.54 20.30
N VAL A 99 -10.70 -4.78 20.34
CA VAL A 99 -11.84 -5.14 21.17
C VAL A 99 -11.53 -4.92 22.66
N VAL A 100 -10.37 -5.38 23.12
CA VAL A 100 -9.95 -5.25 24.53
C VAL A 100 -9.71 -3.79 24.92
N LEU A 101 -8.94 -3.04 24.12
CA LEU A 101 -8.57 -1.65 24.44
C LEU A 101 -9.76 -0.69 24.42
N LYS A 102 -10.76 -0.98 23.59
CA LYS A 102 -12.00 -0.20 23.51
C LYS A 102 -13.11 -0.75 24.41
N ALA A 103 -12.81 -1.76 25.22
CA ALA A 103 -13.73 -2.42 26.15
C ALA A 103 -15.09 -2.75 25.51
N TRP A 104 -15.06 -3.38 24.32
CA TRP A 104 -16.28 -3.74 23.62
C TRP A 104 -17.09 -4.77 24.39
N THR A 105 -18.39 -4.60 24.34
CA THR A 105 -19.41 -5.52 24.87
C THR A 105 -20.14 -6.22 23.73
N ILE A 106 -21.02 -7.17 24.04
CA ILE A 106 -21.83 -7.87 23.04
C ILE A 106 -22.65 -6.89 22.18
N ASN A 107 -23.13 -5.79 22.77
CA ASN A 107 -23.92 -4.75 22.06
C ASN A 107 -23.08 -4.00 21.05
N ASP A 108 -21.77 -3.94 21.23
CA ASP A 108 -20.86 -3.30 20.29
C ASP A 108 -20.68 -4.08 18.99
N LEU A 109 -21.12 -5.32 18.95
CA LEU A 109 -21.15 -6.14 17.73
C LEU A 109 -22.41 -5.91 16.88
N ALA A 110 -23.39 -5.16 17.37
CA ALA A 110 -24.57 -4.78 16.60
C ALA A 110 -24.20 -3.91 15.40
N LEU A 111 -24.85 -4.11 14.27
CA LEU A 111 -24.52 -3.45 13.00
C LEU A 111 -24.46 -1.91 13.10
N PRO A 112 -25.42 -1.22 13.75
CA PRO A 112 -25.36 0.24 13.91
C PRO A 112 -24.11 0.70 14.68
N SER A 113 -23.74 -0.03 15.75
CA SER A 113 -22.56 0.27 16.55
C SER A 113 -21.27 0.07 15.77
N LEU A 114 -21.19 -0.99 14.95
CA LEU A 114 -20.03 -1.25 14.09
C LEU A 114 -19.87 -0.16 13.02
N TYR A 115 -20.95 0.31 12.41
CA TYR A 115 -20.91 1.44 11.46
C TYR A 115 -20.47 2.73 12.14
N GLU A 116 -20.96 3.03 13.34
CA GLU A 116 -20.49 4.18 14.11
C GLU A 116 -19.00 4.11 14.40
N LYS A 117 -18.50 2.92 14.83
CA LYS A 117 -17.07 2.70 15.08
C LYS A 117 -16.24 2.81 13.80
N MET A 118 -16.74 2.36 12.65
CA MET A 118 -16.08 2.58 11.36
C MET A 118 -15.96 4.07 11.06
N GLU A 119 -17.03 4.84 11.27
CA GLU A 119 -17.00 6.29 11.04
C GLU A 119 -16.04 7.00 12.01
N LEU A 120 -16.07 6.65 13.30
CA LEU A 120 -15.12 7.15 14.29
C LEU A 120 -13.66 6.83 13.91
N SER A 121 -13.41 5.65 13.35
CA SER A 121 -12.05 5.23 12.95
C SER A 121 -11.49 5.99 11.75
N ARG A 122 -12.31 6.74 11.02
CA ARG A 122 -11.86 7.68 9.99
C ARG A 122 -11.31 8.98 10.58
N ASN A 123 -11.68 9.30 11.80
CA ASN A 123 -11.28 10.53 12.47
C ASN A 123 -10.04 10.28 13.35
N SER A 124 -8.91 10.89 13.01
CA SER A 124 -7.65 10.76 13.77
C SER A 124 -7.73 11.21 15.25
N LYS A 125 -8.72 12.03 15.60
CA LYS A 125 -8.93 12.51 16.98
C LYS A 125 -9.76 11.57 17.86
N SER A 126 -10.35 10.52 17.30
CA SER A 126 -11.25 9.58 18.00
C SER A 126 -10.53 8.54 18.87
N GLY A 127 -9.20 8.52 18.85
CA GLY A 127 -8.40 7.51 19.53
C GLY A 127 -8.42 6.13 18.84
N TYR A 128 -8.98 6.03 17.63
CA TYR A 128 -8.81 4.90 16.72
C TYR A 128 -7.57 5.09 15.86
N GLN A 129 -6.94 3.98 15.44
CA GLN A 129 -5.80 3.99 14.53
C GLN A 129 -6.27 3.83 13.08
N SER A 130 -5.47 4.29 12.13
CA SER A 130 -5.78 4.20 10.68
C SER A 130 -6.09 2.78 10.18
N ASN A 131 -5.59 1.76 10.89
CA ASN A 131 -5.84 0.35 10.57
C ASN A 131 -7.16 -0.19 11.12
N ASP A 132 -7.76 0.47 12.12
CA ASP A 132 -8.93 -0.03 12.83
C ASP A 132 -10.15 -0.09 11.93
N TYR A 133 -10.32 0.90 11.04
CA TYR A 133 -11.37 0.89 10.03
C TYR A 133 -11.45 -0.44 9.28
N SER A 134 -10.33 -0.90 8.73
CA SER A 134 -10.32 -2.13 7.93
C SER A 134 -10.48 -3.39 8.77
N ILE A 135 -10.16 -3.33 10.07
CA ILE A 135 -10.45 -4.43 11.02
C ILE A 135 -11.95 -4.48 11.29
N ILE A 136 -12.55 -3.34 11.67
CA ILE A 136 -13.98 -3.25 11.98
C ILE A 136 -14.80 -3.67 10.76
N LYS A 137 -14.48 -3.15 9.56
CA LYS A 137 -15.14 -3.54 8.32
C LYS A 137 -15.12 -5.06 8.10
N ARG A 138 -13.99 -5.71 8.37
CA ARG A 138 -13.87 -7.17 8.21
C ARG A 138 -14.63 -7.94 9.29
N LEU A 139 -14.64 -7.47 10.54
CA LEU A 139 -15.48 -8.06 11.60
C LEU A 139 -16.95 -7.99 11.21
N THR A 140 -17.39 -6.83 10.74
CA THR A 140 -18.77 -6.60 10.25
C THR A 140 -19.13 -7.55 9.10
N GLU A 141 -18.25 -7.69 8.12
CA GLU A 141 -18.45 -8.61 6.98
C GLU A 141 -18.63 -10.07 7.44
N TYR A 142 -17.83 -10.54 8.40
CA TYR A 142 -17.99 -11.89 8.94
C TYR A 142 -19.30 -12.05 9.70
N LEU A 143 -19.72 -11.07 10.48
CA LEU A 143 -20.98 -11.11 11.22
C LEU A 143 -22.20 -11.12 10.27
N ILE A 144 -22.25 -10.23 9.29
CA ILE A 144 -23.33 -10.19 8.28
C ILE A 144 -23.38 -11.50 7.50
N SER A 145 -22.24 -11.99 7.00
CA SER A 145 -22.17 -13.22 6.20
C SER A 145 -22.64 -14.47 6.94
N HIS A 146 -22.75 -14.41 8.27
CA HIS A 146 -23.20 -15.54 9.10
C HIS A 146 -24.52 -15.28 9.82
N GLY A 147 -25.23 -14.20 9.44
CA GLY A 147 -26.56 -13.89 9.96
C GLY A 147 -26.55 -13.50 11.44
N ALA A 148 -25.62 -12.62 11.84
CA ALA A 148 -25.64 -12.05 13.19
C ALA A 148 -26.97 -11.32 13.44
N PRO A 149 -27.40 -11.21 14.69
CA PRO A 149 -28.66 -10.55 15.02
C PRO A 149 -28.75 -9.14 14.43
N GLY A 150 -29.87 -8.82 13.79
CA GLY A 150 -30.09 -7.53 13.15
C GLY A 150 -29.36 -7.28 11.84
N THR A 151 -28.78 -8.32 11.23
CA THR A 151 -28.13 -8.22 9.93
C THR A 151 -28.88 -8.99 8.85
N GLU A 152 -28.86 -8.44 7.64
CA GLU A 152 -29.37 -9.06 6.42
C GLU A 152 -28.23 -9.20 5.41
N ILE A 153 -28.32 -10.16 4.49
CA ILE A 153 -27.26 -10.38 3.49
C ILE A 153 -27.03 -9.15 2.61
N ASP A 154 -28.08 -8.36 2.39
CA ASP A 154 -28.02 -7.13 1.59
C ASP A 154 -27.19 -6.02 2.27
N ASP A 155 -26.99 -6.07 3.58
CA ASP A 155 -26.09 -5.17 4.30
C ASP A 155 -24.64 -5.30 3.82
N LEU A 156 -24.25 -6.41 3.16
CA LEU A 156 -22.94 -6.55 2.53
C LEU A 156 -22.74 -5.53 1.39
N PHE A 157 -23.77 -5.23 0.61
CA PHE A 157 -23.68 -4.22 -0.45
C PHE A 157 -23.44 -2.83 0.13
N GLU A 158 -24.14 -2.49 1.22
CA GLU A 158 -23.91 -1.22 1.91
C GLU A 158 -22.50 -1.15 2.51
N LEU A 159 -22.04 -2.26 3.09
CA LEU A 159 -20.70 -2.36 3.64
C LEU A 159 -19.61 -2.24 2.56
N GLU A 160 -19.80 -2.80 1.37
CA GLU A 160 -18.85 -2.68 0.26
C GLU A 160 -18.72 -1.23 -0.22
N GLN A 161 -19.80 -0.47 -0.25
CA GLN A 161 -19.81 0.96 -0.61
C GLN A 161 -19.09 1.84 0.42
N GLN A 162 -18.90 1.35 1.64
CA GLN A 162 -18.09 2.03 2.65
C GLN A 162 -16.60 1.95 2.29
N VAL A 163 -16.12 2.95 1.58
CA VAL A 163 -14.71 3.04 1.17
C VAL A 163 -13.93 3.85 2.21
N PRO A 164 -12.79 3.36 2.70
CA PRO A 164 -11.91 4.16 3.54
C PRO A 164 -11.37 5.35 2.74
N ASP A 165 -11.11 6.46 3.41
CA ASP A 165 -10.37 7.55 2.79
C ASP A 165 -8.95 7.07 2.44
N LEU A 166 -8.74 6.77 1.16
CA LEU A 166 -7.49 6.20 0.64
C LEU A 166 -6.42 7.26 0.39
N THR A 167 -6.74 8.55 0.54
CA THR A 167 -5.82 9.65 0.21
C THR A 167 -4.51 9.60 1.00
N GLN A 168 -4.50 9.03 2.21
CA GLN A 168 -3.28 8.91 3.02
C GLN A 168 -2.48 7.62 2.79
N ARG A 169 -3.06 6.55 2.22
CA ARG A 169 -2.38 5.24 2.13
C ARG A 169 -1.34 5.13 1.02
N ASN A 170 -1.49 5.90 -0.04
CA ASN A 170 -0.60 5.84 -1.20
C ASN A 170 0.50 6.91 -1.19
N LEU A 171 0.46 7.87 -0.27
CA LEU A 171 1.46 8.94 -0.15
C LEU A 171 2.86 8.40 0.13
N GLY A 172 3.00 7.29 0.87
CA GLY A 172 4.30 6.70 1.19
C GLY A 172 5.14 6.26 -0.01
N TYR A 173 4.54 5.99 -1.18
CA TYR A 173 5.30 5.69 -2.41
C TYR A 173 5.86 6.95 -3.07
N TYR A 174 5.21 8.08 -2.86
CA TYR A 174 5.59 9.38 -3.42
C TYR A 174 6.38 10.22 -2.42
N ASP A 175 6.41 9.79 -1.16
CA ASP A 175 7.09 10.52 -0.08
C ASP A 175 8.60 10.32 -0.18
N MET A 176 9.30 11.41 -0.48
CA MET A 176 10.77 11.43 -0.54
C MET A 176 11.42 11.18 0.82
N GLU A 177 10.71 11.42 1.93
CA GLU A 177 11.21 11.22 3.30
C GLU A 177 11.38 9.74 3.66
N VAL A 178 10.68 8.83 2.96
CA VAL A 178 10.77 7.37 3.18
C VAL A 178 11.95 6.75 2.41
N ARG A 179 12.78 7.54 1.75
CA ARG A 179 13.94 7.08 1.00
C ARG A 179 15.24 7.50 1.67
N LEU A 180 16.33 6.83 1.28
CA LEU A 180 17.64 7.37 1.56
C LEU A 180 17.86 8.62 0.69
N SER A 181 18.30 9.71 1.29
CA SER A 181 18.76 10.85 0.54
C SER A 181 20.04 10.49 -0.26
N PRO A 182 20.39 11.20 -1.32
CA PRO A 182 21.62 10.95 -2.07
C PRO A 182 22.88 10.96 -1.19
N ILE A 183 22.91 11.81 -0.16
CA ILE A 183 24.03 11.92 0.80
C ILE A 183 24.07 10.66 1.67
N GLU A 184 22.95 10.23 2.22
CA GLU A 184 22.85 9.00 3.02
C GLU A 184 23.20 7.76 2.19
N GLU A 185 22.73 7.68 0.95
CA GLU A 185 23.06 6.58 0.07
C GLU A 185 24.55 6.53 -0.24
N GLN A 186 25.17 7.68 -0.54
CA GLN A 186 26.62 7.77 -0.75
C GLN A 186 27.39 7.35 0.51
N PHE A 187 26.95 7.84 1.69
CA PHE A 187 27.54 7.45 2.97
C PHE A 187 27.49 5.94 3.19
N ILE A 188 26.31 5.34 3.02
CA ILE A 188 26.13 3.88 3.20
C ILE A 188 26.97 3.12 2.18
N ARG A 189 26.97 3.52 0.92
CA ARG A 189 27.74 2.85 -0.13
C ARG A 189 29.23 2.88 0.17
N THR A 190 29.77 4.00 0.62
CA THR A 190 31.17 4.13 0.97
C THR A 190 31.55 3.23 2.16
N HIS A 191 30.71 3.23 3.22
CA HIS A 191 30.99 2.44 4.43
C HIS A 191 30.61 0.95 4.30
N ALA A 192 29.78 0.59 3.34
CA ALA A 192 29.39 -0.81 3.11
C ALA A 192 30.37 -1.57 2.19
N ALA A 193 31.26 -0.86 1.50
CA ALA A 193 32.33 -1.47 0.68
C ALA A 193 33.54 -1.79 1.55
N HIS A 194 33.48 -2.92 2.25
CA HIS A 194 34.55 -3.38 3.13
C HIS A 194 35.23 -4.64 2.61
N ASP A 195 36.54 -4.72 2.84
CA ASP A 195 37.35 -5.88 2.52
C ASP A 195 37.22 -7.01 3.56
N VAL A 196 37.88 -8.12 3.27
CA VAL A 196 37.89 -9.33 4.12
C VAL A 196 38.49 -9.05 5.50
N GLU A 197 39.54 -8.21 5.57
CA GLU A 197 40.23 -7.91 6.83
C GLU A 197 39.32 -7.11 7.78
N PHE A 198 38.58 -6.16 7.27
CA PHE A 198 37.61 -5.43 8.07
C PHE A 198 36.53 -6.38 8.63
N ILE A 199 35.95 -7.23 7.78
CA ILE A 199 34.93 -8.20 8.17
C ILE A 199 35.47 -9.15 9.27
N ALA A 200 36.74 -9.56 9.17
CA ALA A 200 37.38 -10.44 10.15
C ALA A 200 37.50 -9.81 11.55
N ARG A 201 37.66 -8.50 11.64
CA ARG A 201 37.82 -7.75 12.91
C ARG A 201 36.52 -7.50 13.67
N LEU A 202 35.38 -7.60 13.01
CA LEU A 202 34.07 -7.40 13.64
C LEU A 202 33.78 -8.50 14.68
N SER A 203 33.20 -8.14 15.82
CA SER A 203 32.61 -9.12 16.74
C SER A 203 31.43 -9.84 16.05
N TYR A 204 30.98 -10.97 16.61
CA TYR A 204 29.84 -11.71 16.05
C TYR A 204 28.59 -10.83 15.88
N LYS A 205 28.25 -10.06 16.91
CA LYS A 205 27.10 -9.15 16.89
C LYS A 205 27.25 -8.07 15.82
N GLU A 206 28.42 -7.46 15.73
CA GLU A 206 28.70 -6.42 14.73
C GLU A 206 28.66 -6.96 13.31
N LEU A 207 29.21 -8.15 13.09
CA LEU A 207 29.16 -8.82 11.79
C LEU A 207 27.73 -9.17 11.39
N ARG A 208 26.94 -9.69 12.33
CA ARG A 208 25.51 -9.96 12.09
C ARG A 208 24.76 -8.67 11.73
N ASP A 209 24.94 -7.62 12.50
CA ASP A 209 24.26 -6.33 12.29
C ASP A 209 24.67 -5.71 10.94
N PHE A 210 25.93 -5.84 10.56
CA PHE A 210 26.46 -5.47 9.23
C PHE A 210 25.78 -6.28 8.11
N VAL A 211 25.70 -7.61 8.25
CA VAL A 211 25.02 -8.49 7.28
C VAL A 211 23.53 -8.10 7.13
N VAL A 212 22.85 -7.80 8.23
CA VAL A 212 21.45 -7.33 8.19
C VAL A 212 21.32 -6.05 7.38
N LEU A 213 22.19 -5.06 7.64
CA LEU A 213 22.18 -3.80 6.89
C LEU A 213 22.45 -4.04 5.40
N LYS A 214 23.48 -4.81 5.05
CA LYS A 214 23.82 -5.10 3.66
C LYS A 214 22.71 -5.87 2.94
N LEU A 215 22.06 -6.84 3.57
CA LEU A 215 20.88 -7.54 3.01
C LEU A 215 19.72 -6.58 2.74
N CYS A 216 19.48 -5.64 3.64
CA CYS A 216 18.48 -4.60 3.40
C CYS A 216 18.88 -3.67 2.23
N TYR A 217 20.14 -3.25 2.18
CA TYR A 217 20.65 -2.30 1.19
C TYR A 217 20.73 -2.88 -0.22
N GLU A 218 21.27 -4.11 -0.36
CA GLU A 218 21.51 -4.75 -1.67
C GLU A 218 20.28 -5.47 -2.21
N VAL A 219 19.46 -6.06 -1.33
CA VAL A 219 18.35 -6.95 -1.71
C VAL A 219 16.98 -6.38 -1.36
N GLY A 220 16.92 -5.42 -0.44
CA GLY A 220 15.65 -4.81 -0.03
C GLY A 220 14.73 -5.73 0.76
N LEU A 221 15.28 -6.61 1.61
CA LEU A 221 14.49 -7.61 2.35
C LEU A 221 13.58 -6.98 3.39
N ARG A 222 12.37 -7.54 3.52
CA ARG A 222 11.46 -7.21 4.63
C ARG A 222 11.93 -7.86 5.94
N PRO A 223 11.58 -7.30 7.12
CA PRO A 223 11.95 -7.89 8.41
C PRO A 223 11.57 -9.36 8.56
N ILE A 224 10.43 -9.78 8.02
CA ILE A 224 9.99 -11.17 8.06
C ILE A 224 10.81 -12.08 7.15
N GLN A 225 11.33 -11.56 6.03
CA GLN A 225 12.20 -12.31 5.13
C GLN A 225 13.58 -12.52 5.78
N LEU A 226 14.15 -11.47 6.39
CA LEU A 226 15.39 -11.58 7.18
C LEU A 226 15.29 -12.67 8.25
N PHE A 227 14.16 -12.68 9.00
CA PHE A 227 13.91 -13.69 10.03
C PHE A 227 13.84 -15.11 9.45
N ARG A 228 13.29 -15.27 8.25
CA ARG A 228 13.09 -16.58 7.61
C ARG A 228 14.28 -17.09 6.81
N LEU A 229 15.37 -16.33 6.69
CA LEU A 229 16.56 -16.80 6.01
C LEU A 229 17.15 -18.04 6.70
N SER A 230 17.43 -19.08 5.92
CA SER A 230 18.04 -20.32 6.40
C SER A 230 19.52 -20.42 6.00
N LYS A 231 20.30 -21.12 6.80
CA LYS A 231 21.69 -21.46 6.46
C LYS A 231 21.76 -22.26 5.16
N SER A 232 20.87 -23.22 4.98
CA SER A 232 20.80 -24.06 3.78
C SER A 232 20.40 -23.30 2.51
N GLY A 233 19.80 -22.10 2.67
CA GLY A 233 19.46 -21.23 1.56
C GLY A 233 20.64 -20.42 1.02
N PHE A 234 21.74 -20.30 1.76
CA PHE A 234 22.94 -19.63 1.30
C PHE A 234 23.80 -20.60 0.49
N GLN A 235 24.26 -20.14 -0.67
CA GLN A 235 25.10 -20.92 -1.60
C GLN A 235 26.30 -20.08 -2.02
N SER A 236 27.48 -20.74 -2.02
CA SER A 236 28.72 -20.18 -2.55
C SER A 236 29.25 -21.10 -3.65
N VAL A 237 29.70 -20.50 -4.75
CA VAL A 237 30.36 -21.20 -5.85
C VAL A 237 31.72 -20.56 -6.05
N ASN A 238 32.78 -21.33 -5.78
CA ASN A 238 34.20 -20.94 -5.93
C ASN A 238 34.57 -19.64 -5.18
N ASP A 239 33.89 -19.33 -4.08
CA ASP A 239 34.08 -18.12 -3.27
C ASP A 239 34.01 -16.78 -4.06
N GLN A 240 33.44 -16.82 -5.25
CA GLN A 240 33.25 -15.66 -6.13
C GLN A 240 31.78 -15.34 -6.37
N TYR A 241 30.93 -16.38 -6.47
CA TYR A 241 29.51 -16.22 -6.75
C TYR A 241 28.71 -16.67 -5.55
N PHE A 242 27.94 -15.75 -5.02
CA PHE A 242 27.11 -15.98 -3.85
C PHE A 242 25.64 -15.76 -4.17
N SER A 243 24.79 -16.58 -3.59
CA SER A 243 23.35 -16.43 -3.72
C SER A 243 22.63 -16.86 -2.45
N ILE A 244 21.42 -16.37 -2.28
CA ILE A 244 20.56 -16.69 -1.16
C ILE A 244 19.15 -17.02 -1.64
N LEU A 245 18.55 -18.06 -1.07
CA LEU A 245 17.13 -18.35 -1.24
C LEU A 245 16.33 -17.46 -0.30
N CYS A 246 15.60 -16.52 -0.87
CA CYS A 246 14.79 -15.57 -0.14
C CYS A 246 13.34 -16.03 -0.09
N PRO A 247 12.76 -16.33 1.09
CA PRO A 247 11.38 -16.75 1.21
C PRO A 247 10.42 -15.58 0.93
N TRP A 248 9.29 -15.87 0.30
CA TRP A 248 8.28 -14.87 0.05
C TRP A 248 7.71 -14.29 1.34
N ALA A 249 7.50 -12.97 1.36
CA ALA A 249 7.00 -12.28 2.54
C ALA A 249 5.49 -12.52 2.77
N LYS A 250 4.73 -12.67 1.69
CA LYS A 250 3.27 -12.91 1.71
C LYS A 250 2.97 -14.23 1.04
N LYS A 251 2.05 -15.01 1.61
CA LYS A 251 1.48 -16.19 0.95
C LYS A 251 0.66 -15.70 -0.25
N GLY A 252 0.98 -16.16 -1.45
CA GLY A 252 0.07 -16.02 -2.59
C GLY A 252 -1.21 -16.82 -2.31
N LYS A 253 -2.34 -16.44 -2.92
CA LYS A 253 -3.60 -17.20 -2.84
C LYS A 253 -3.52 -18.60 -3.49
N ALA A 254 -2.42 -18.93 -4.14
CA ALA A 254 -2.19 -20.22 -4.78
C ALA A 254 -1.57 -21.20 -3.79
N ASN A 255 -2.32 -22.25 -3.48
CA ASN A 255 -1.92 -23.49 -2.82
C ASN A 255 -1.02 -23.37 -1.57
N GLU A 256 -1.59 -23.73 -0.42
CA GLU A 256 -0.97 -23.74 0.91
C GLU A 256 0.35 -24.54 1.00
N ASN A 257 0.72 -25.31 -0.01
CA ASN A 257 1.88 -26.20 -0.02
C ASN A 257 3.11 -25.65 -0.75
N GLN A 258 3.05 -24.50 -1.42
CA GLN A 258 4.23 -23.91 -2.04
C GLN A 258 4.80 -22.78 -1.18
N LYS A 259 5.82 -23.12 -0.37
CA LYS A 259 6.76 -22.15 0.18
C LYS A 259 7.59 -21.61 -0.99
N GLY A 260 7.12 -20.53 -1.65
CA GLY A 260 7.87 -19.90 -2.72
C GLY A 260 9.14 -19.25 -2.17
N THR A 261 10.26 -19.51 -2.84
CA THR A 261 11.54 -18.84 -2.58
C THR A 261 12.07 -18.33 -3.90
N ASP A 262 12.68 -17.13 -3.87
CA ASP A 262 13.42 -16.59 -5.00
C ASP A 262 14.92 -16.75 -4.74
N LYS A 263 15.68 -17.13 -5.74
CA LYS A 263 17.12 -17.17 -5.68
C LYS A 263 17.69 -15.82 -6.07
N LEU A 264 18.35 -15.14 -5.14
CA LEU A 264 18.90 -13.81 -5.35
C LEU A 264 20.42 -13.86 -5.31
N ALA A 265 21.07 -13.19 -6.26
CA ALA A 265 22.50 -13.00 -6.26
C ALA A 265 22.93 -12.00 -5.19
N LEU A 266 24.07 -12.20 -4.60
CA LEU A 266 24.68 -11.34 -3.59
C LEU A 266 26.02 -10.80 -4.10
N SER A 267 26.40 -9.60 -3.63
CA SER A 267 27.74 -9.10 -3.88
C SER A 267 28.80 -10.00 -3.23
N PRO A 268 30.01 -10.05 -3.78
CA PRO A 268 31.11 -10.83 -3.18
C PRO A 268 31.40 -10.44 -1.72
N GLU A 269 31.28 -9.15 -1.37
CA GLU A 269 31.49 -8.62 -0.02
C GLU A 269 30.44 -9.15 0.95
N LEU A 270 29.15 -9.10 0.56
CA LEU A 270 28.05 -9.63 1.37
C LEU A 270 28.15 -11.14 1.49
N GLY A 271 28.48 -11.83 0.40
CA GLY A 271 28.68 -13.28 0.41
C GLY A 271 29.74 -13.71 1.40
N ARG A 272 30.92 -13.06 1.38
CA ARG A 272 32.01 -13.32 2.33
C ARG A 272 31.64 -12.99 3.77
N ALA A 273 30.89 -11.91 3.99
CA ALA A 273 30.41 -11.54 5.32
C ALA A 273 29.46 -12.62 5.88
N ILE A 274 28.54 -13.13 5.06
CA ILE A 274 27.65 -14.24 5.46
C ILE A 274 28.45 -15.51 5.72
N GLN A 275 29.39 -15.85 4.87
CA GLN A 275 30.28 -17.04 5.05
C GLN A 275 31.04 -16.95 6.36
N THR A 276 31.64 -15.79 6.66
CA THR A 276 32.34 -15.55 7.93
C THR A 276 31.39 -15.65 9.13
N LEU A 277 30.17 -15.12 9.00
CA LEU A 277 29.15 -15.22 10.05
C LEU A 277 28.78 -16.67 10.33
N LEU A 278 28.57 -17.48 9.27
CA LEU A 278 28.22 -18.90 9.40
C LEU A 278 29.31 -19.72 10.08
N VAL A 279 30.59 -19.45 9.75
CA VAL A 279 31.73 -20.13 10.39
C VAL A 279 31.80 -19.88 11.91
N ARG A 280 31.37 -18.71 12.36
CA ARG A 280 31.33 -18.32 13.78
C ARG A 280 30.10 -18.85 14.54
N GLN A 281 29.19 -19.53 13.86
CA GLN A 281 27.94 -20.04 14.46
C GLN A 281 28.13 -21.49 14.92
N ASN A 282 28.02 -21.73 16.23
CA ASN A 282 28.10 -23.06 16.84
C ASN A 282 26.74 -23.69 17.15
N SER A 283 25.67 -23.17 16.59
CA SER A 283 24.29 -23.54 16.90
C SER A 283 23.75 -24.57 15.90
N HIS A 284 22.90 -25.49 16.38
CA HIS A 284 22.09 -26.39 15.56
C HIS A 284 20.89 -25.71 14.89
N SER A 285 20.66 -24.42 15.19
CA SER A 285 19.58 -23.65 14.56
C SER A 285 19.78 -23.56 13.05
N LEU A 286 18.71 -23.78 12.30
CA LEU A 286 18.69 -23.68 10.84
C LEU A 286 18.65 -22.22 10.34
N GLN A 287 18.39 -21.27 11.24
CA GLN A 287 18.27 -19.85 10.91
C GLN A 287 19.64 -19.24 10.58
N LEU A 288 19.70 -18.43 9.50
CA LEU A 288 20.93 -17.75 9.10
C LEU A 288 21.33 -16.66 10.11
N LEU A 289 20.36 -15.86 10.56
CA LEU A 289 20.58 -14.79 11.53
C LEU A 289 20.26 -15.32 12.94
N GLN A 290 21.24 -15.28 13.84
CA GLN A 290 21.12 -15.78 15.21
C GLN A 290 21.63 -14.73 16.20
N ASN A 291 21.27 -14.90 17.47
CA ASN A 291 21.91 -14.19 18.57
C ASN A 291 23.23 -14.86 18.96
N GLU A 292 24.07 -14.18 19.74
CA GLU A 292 25.38 -14.70 20.17
C GLU A 292 25.29 -16.05 20.93
N ASN A 293 24.20 -16.23 21.66
CA ASN A 293 23.90 -17.47 22.38
C ASN A 293 23.31 -18.59 21.51
N GLY A 294 23.25 -18.40 20.17
CA GLY A 294 22.65 -19.35 19.22
C GLY A 294 21.13 -19.39 19.19
N SER A 295 20.45 -18.56 19.99
CA SER A 295 18.99 -18.45 19.92
C SER A 295 18.54 -17.71 18.66
N SER A 296 17.27 -17.92 18.28
CA SER A 296 16.69 -17.29 17.10
C SER A 296 16.73 -15.76 17.17
N TRP A 297 17.22 -15.14 16.11
CA TRP A 297 17.15 -13.70 15.94
C TRP A 297 15.70 -13.29 15.59
N ALA A 298 15.14 -12.34 16.31
CA ALA A 298 13.77 -11.92 16.10
C ALA A 298 13.68 -10.75 15.09
N ARG A 299 12.64 -10.74 14.27
CA ARG A 299 12.41 -9.70 13.23
C ARG A 299 12.43 -8.25 13.78
N ARG A 300 12.05 -8.06 15.05
CA ARG A 300 12.05 -6.75 15.74
C ARG A 300 13.45 -6.14 15.85
N TYR A 301 14.49 -6.96 15.81
CA TYR A 301 15.87 -6.48 15.87
C TYR A 301 16.41 -5.94 14.54
N GLY A 302 15.64 -6.05 13.43
CA GLY A 302 16.08 -5.55 12.12
C GLY A 302 16.41 -4.05 12.13
N VAL A 303 15.54 -3.23 12.71
CA VAL A 303 15.76 -1.80 12.87
C VAL A 303 16.96 -1.51 13.76
N GLN A 304 17.07 -2.22 14.88
CA GLN A 304 18.17 -2.03 15.81
C GLN A 304 19.52 -2.41 15.19
N SER A 305 19.60 -3.52 14.45
CA SER A 305 20.83 -3.97 13.77
C SER A 305 21.30 -2.94 12.73
N ILE A 306 20.37 -2.38 11.95
CA ILE A 306 20.68 -1.32 10.98
C ILE A 306 21.21 -0.10 11.71
N ASN A 307 20.51 0.40 12.72
CA ASN A 307 20.86 1.62 13.43
C ASN A 307 22.17 1.47 14.22
N ASN A 308 22.43 0.30 14.82
CA ASN A 308 23.72 0.00 15.44
C ASN A 308 24.88 0.11 14.44
N THR A 309 24.70 -0.39 13.23
CA THR A 309 25.75 -0.33 12.20
C THR A 309 25.96 1.09 11.71
N LEU A 310 24.89 1.84 11.43
CA LEU A 310 24.95 3.23 11.01
C LEU A 310 25.61 4.11 12.10
N ALA A 311 25.24 3.93 13.37
CA ALA A 311 25.83 4.66 14.49
C ALA A 311 27.34 4.36 14.63
N ARG A 312 27.77 3.10 14.43
CA ARG A 312 29.19 2.73 14.43
C ARG A 312 29.97 3.40 13.32
N TRP A 313 29.35 3.62 12.17
CA TRP A 313 29.97 4.35 11.06
C TRP A 313 29.98 5.88 11.26
N GLY A 314 29.32 6.37 12.32
CA GLY A 314 29.25 7.81 12.63
C GLY A 314 28.16 8.55 11.83
N ALA A 315 27.09 7.86 11.44
CA ALA A 315 25.94 8.52 10.81
C ALA A 315 25.32 9.56 11.75
N GLU A 316 25.05 10.75 11.26
CA GLU A 316 24.48 11.85 12.04
C GLU A 316 23.06 11.51 12.55
N TYR A 317 22.25 10.83 11.72
CA TYR A 317 20.87 10.41 12.04
C TYR A 317 20.70 8.92 11.74
N PRO A 318 21.09 8.02 12.65
CA PRO A 318 21.05 6.58 12.40
C PRO A 318 19.65 5.97 12.61
N HIS A 319 18.59 6.66 12.18
CA HIS A 319 17.20 6.18 12.31
C HIS A 319 16.66 5.72 10.97
N LYS A 320 17.06 4.51 10.56
CA LYS A 320 16.57 3.88 9.32
C LYS A 320 15.91 2.55 9.61
N THR A 321 14.95 2.20 8.76
CA THR A 321 14.23 0.94 8.84
C THR A 321 14.51 0.06 7.62
N PRO A 322 14.25 -1.25 7.66
CA PRO A 322 14.33 -2.09 6.47
C PRO A 322 13.46 -1.60 5.30
N TYR A 323 12.37 -0.85 5.59
CA TYR A 323 11.50 -0.31 4.56
C TYR A 323 12.16 0.83 3.78
N ASP A 324 12.93 1.71 4.43
CA ASP A 324 13.67 2.79 3.78
C ASP A 324 14.65 2.22 2.76
N PHE A 325 15.40 1.19 3.14
CA PHE A 325 16.30 0.48 2.24
C PHE A 325 15.57 -0.21 1.08
N ARG A 326 14.42 -0.78 1.36
CA ARG A 326 13.60 -1.44 0.35
C ARG A 326 13.05 -0.46 -0.67
N HIS A 327 12.55 0.70 -0.22
CA HIS A 327 12.10 1.78 -1.11
C HIS A 327 13.28 2.30 -1.94
N ASN A 328 14.44 2.48 -1.33
CA ASN A 328 15.64 2.89 -2.02
C ASN A 328 16.08 1.86 -3.09
N MET A 329 16.04 0.56 -2.77
CA MET A 329 16.36 -0.51 -3.72
C MET A 329 15.39 -0.49 -4.91
N ALA A 330 14.07 -0.40 -4.66
CA ALA A 330 13.08 -0.30 -5.72
C ALA A 330 13.35 0.90 -6.64
N HIS A 331 13.65 2.05 -6.04
CA HIS A 331 13.96 3.27 -6.79
C HIS A 331 15.25 3.12 -7.63
N ARG A 332 16.31 2.53 -7.07
CA ARG A 332 17.55 2.25 -7.81
C ARG A 332 17.30 1.36 -9.03
N MET A 333 16.47 0.32 -8.87
CA MET A 333 16.09 -0.55 -9.99
C MET A 333 15.32 0.21 -11.07
N VAL A 334 14.38 1.07 -10.66
CA VAL A 334 13.65 1.93 -11.60
C VAL A 334 14.61 2.86 -12.36
N MET A 335 15.55 3.48 -11.65
CA MET A 335 16.57 4.37 -12.26
C MET A 335 17.52 3.61 -13.18
N ALA A 336 17.77 2.33 -12.92
CA ALA A 336 18.53 1.43 -13.79
C ALA A 336 17.71 0.92 -15.01
N GLY A 337 16.42 1.29 -15.12
CA GLY A 337 15.55 0.89 -16.22
C GLY A 337 14.88 -0.48 -16.06
N SER A 338 14.89 -1.05 -14.86
CA SER A 338 14.25 -2.36 -14.61
C SER A 338 12.74 -2.30 -14.83
N SER A 339 12.21 -3.39 -15.38
CA SER A 339 10.78 -3.58 -15.59
C SER A 339 10.01 -3.81 -14.29
N ALA A 340 8.69 -3.63 -14.30
CA ALA A 340 7.85 -3.93 -13.15
C ALA A 340 7.95 -5.40 -12.70
N SER A 341 8.16 -6.34 -13.63
CA SER A 341 8.35 -7.75 -13.32
C SER A 341 9.67 -8.02 -12.60
N GLU A 342 10.77 -7.40 -13.01
CA GLU A 342 12.06 -7.52 -12.34
C GLU A 342 12.04 -6.93 -10.94
N ILE A 343 11.42 -5.74 -10.78
CA ILE A 343 11.24 -5.11 -9.46
C ILE A 343 10.36 -5.99 -8.56
N ALA A 344 9.26 -6.52 -9.09
CA ALA A 344 8.37 -7.41 -8.35
C ALA A 344 9.09 -8.70 -7.92
N TYR A 345 9.90 -9.30 -8.80
CA TYR A 345 10.72 -10.48 -8.52
C TYR A 345 11.73 -10.19 -7.40
N MET A 346 12.58 -9.19 -7.57
CA MET A 346 13.62 -8.83 -6.59
C MET A 346 13.05 -8.51 -5.22
N LEU A 347 11.93 -7.82 -5.18
CA LEU A 347 11.29 -7.44 -3.93
C LEU A 347 10.33 -8.52 -3.38
N GLY A 348 10.11 -9.64 -4.07
CA GLY A 348 9.17 -10.67 -3.67
C GLY A 348 7.74 -10.13 -3.54
N HIS A 349 7.25 -9.41 -4.57
CA HIS A 349 5.87 -8.96 -4.67
C HIS A 349 4.99 -10.06 -5.25
N SER A 350 3.81 -10.26 -4.68
CA SER A 350 2.82 -11.20 -5.21
C SER A 350 2.02 -10.64 -6.38
N SER A 351 2.18 -9.35 -6.72
CA SER A 351 1.54 -8.69 -7.85
C SER A 351 2.43 -7.56 -8.38
N LEU A 352 2.21 -7.16 -9.63
CA LEU A 352 2.95 -6.08 -10.27
C LEU A 352 2.52 -4.68 -9.78
N VAL A 353 1.34 -4.55 -9.16
CA VAL A 353 0.76 -3.26 -8.75
C VAL A 353 1.73 -2.43 -7.89
N ALA A 354 2.34 -3.05 -6.87
CA ALA A 354 3.29 -2.34 -6.01
C ALA A 354 4.56 -1.91 -6.78
N ALA A 355 5.02 -2.72 -7.73
CA ALA A 355 6.18 -2.38 -8.57
C ALA A 355 5.85 -1.23 -9.53
N GLN A 356 4.63 -1.22 -10.10
CA GLN A 356 4.15 -0.13 -10.96
C GLN A 356 4.09 1.21 -10.21
N HIS A 357 3.74 1.22 -8.91
CA HIS A 357 3.77 2.44 -8.11
C HIS A 357 5.17 3.04 -8.00
N TYR A 358 6.21 2.23 -7.82
CA TYR A 358 7.60 2.72 -7.81
C TYR A 358 7.99 3.33 -9.15
N ILE A 359 7.59 2.70 -10.25
CA ILE A 359 7.83 3.22 -11.60
C ILE A 359 7.10 4.55 -11.80
N ALA A 360 5.81 4.62 -11.42
CA ALA A 360 5.00 5.83 -11.55
C ALA A 360 5.52 7.00 -10.71
N ALA A 361 6.12 6.73 -9.56
CA ALA A 361 6.67 7.73 -8.64
C ALA A 361 8.08 8.23 -9.04
N SER A 362 8.69 7.68 -10.10
CA SER A 362 10.05 8.07 -10.49
C SER A 362 10.05 9.35 -11.33
N PRO A 363 10.76 10.43 -10.90
CA PRO A 363 10.89 11.67 -11.67
C PRO A 363 11.48 11.45 -13.06
N SER A 364 12.44 10.54 -13.19
CA SER A 364 13.09 10.25 -14.48
C SER A 364 12.14 9.57 -15.47
N ILE A 365 11.23 8.74 -14.99
CA ILE A 365 10.21 8.11 -15.82
C ILE A 365 9.09 9.09 -16.14
N SER A 366 8.77 10.02 -15.23
CA SER A 366 7.92 11.15 -15.56
C SER A 366 8.53 11.97 -16.71
N ALA A 367 9.82 12.28 -16.65
CA ALA A 367 10.52 12.97 -17.75
C ALA A 367 10.61 12.14 -19.05
N LEU A 368 10.80 10.83 -18.95
CA LEU A 368 10.76 9.92 -20.11
C LEU A 368 9.34 9.79 -20.68
N ARG A 369 8.33 9.77 -19.82
CA ARG A 369 6.92 9.81 -20.24
C ARG A 369 6.58 11.14 -20.89
N GLU A 370 7.01 12.26 -20.32
CA GLU A 370 6.89 13.58 -20.93
C GLU A 370 7.57 13.61 -22.31
N LYS A 371 8.79 13.08 -22.40
CA LYS A 371 9.51 12.99 -23.68
C LYS A 371 8.87 12.02 -24.67
N ALA A 372 8.31 10.92 -24.21
CA ALA A 372 7.56 9.97 -25.06
C ALA A 372 6.19 10.52 -25.45
N LEU A 373 5.52 11.21 -24.54
CA LEU A 373 4.28 11.93 -24.78
C LEU A 373 4.52 13.13 -25.71
N GLY A 374 5.66 13.81 -25.62
CA GLY A 374 6.05 14.90 -26.53
C GLY A 374 6.25 14.50 -27.98
N ARG A 375 6.38 13.19 -28.24
CA ARG A 375 6.37 12.61 -29.59
C ARG A 375 4.98 12.16 -30.05
N ASN A 376 3.99 12.22 -29.19
CA ASN A 376 2.61 11.90 -29.48
C ASN A 376 1.90 13.19 -29.90
N GLY A 377 1.13 13.17 -30.99
CA GLY A 377 0.39 14.34 -31.50
C GLY A 377 -0.49 15.00 -30.43
N THR A 378 -1.07 14.20 -29.53
CA THR A 378 -1.85 14.71 -28.40
C THR A 378 -1.02 15.53 -27.39
N TYR A 379 0.25 15.16 -27.17
CA TYR A 379 1.13 15.94 -26.30
C TYR A 379 1.67 17.19 -27.03
N GLY A 380 1.89 17.10 -28.33
CA GLY A 380 2.20 18.25 -29.19
C GLY A 380 1.08 19.29 -29.13
N ALA A 381 -0.16 18.87 -29.23
CA ALA A 381 -1.35 19.71 -29.07
C ALA A 381 -1.43 20.30 -27.65
N MET A 382 -1.10 19.51 -26.61
CA MET A 382 -1.06 19.98 -25.22
C MET A 382 0.06 21.01 -24.98
N VAL A 383 1.23 20.84 -25.62
CA VAL A 383 2.31 21.84 -25.57
C VAL A 383 1.92 23.09 -26.35
N ALA A 384 1.27 22.97 -27.51
CA ALA A 384 0.73 24.09 -28.26
C ALA A 384 -0.34 24.84 -27.45
N LEU A 385 -1.20 24.13 -26.72
CA LEU A 385 -2.14 24.73 -25.77
C LEU A 385 -1.45 25.43 -24.58
N LEU A 386 -0.30 24.94 -24.14
CA LEU A 386 0.49 25.56 -23.06
C LEU A 386 1.28 26.79 -23.53
N THR A 387 1.70 26.81 -24.78
CA THR A 387 2.54 27.86 -25.40
C THR A 387 1.75 28.73 -26.39
N GLY A 388 0.57 28.29 -26.82
CA GLY A 388 -0.28 29.02 -27.76
C GLY A 388 -0.89 30.29 -27.15
N GLU A 389 -1.34 31.20 -27.97
CA GLU A 389 -2.00 32.43 -27.54
C GLU A 389 -3.41 32.13 -27.02
N LEU A 390 -3.80 32.81 -25.93
CA LEU A 390 -5.17 32.84 -25.46
C LEU A 390 -5.97 33.82 -26.31
N ALA A 391 -7.18 33.43 -26.67
CA ALA A 391 -8.04 34.27 -27.49
C ALA A 391 -8.84 35.25 -26.64
N LEU A 392 -9.16 36.42 -27.21
CA LEU A 392 -10.08 37.36 -26.61
C LEU A 392 -11.52 37.06 -27.11
N PRO A 393 -12.55 37.06 -26.24
CA PRO A 393 -13.88 36.66 -26.63
C PRO A 393 -14.47 37.55 -27.77
N ASP A 394 -14.12 38.82 -27.80
CA ASP A 394 -14.64 39.76 -28.80
C ASP A 394 -14.25 39.41 -30.24
N ASP A 395 -13.09 38.78 -30.44
CA ASP A 395 -12.59 38.37 -31.77
C ASP A 395 -13.27 37.10 -32.28
N TRP A 396 -13.99 36.36 -31.40
CA TRP A 396 -14.50 35.03 -31.69
C TRP A 396 -16.02 34.89 -31.47
N ARG A 397 -16.77 35.98 -31.32
CA ARG A 397 -18.22 35.95 -31.01
C ARG A 397 -19.04 35.07 -31.96
N ASP A 398 -18.72 35.08 -33.24
CA ASP A 398 -19.40 34.30 -34.28
C ASP A 398 -18.94 32.83 -34.36
N LYS A 399 -17.85 32.47 -33.69
CA LYS A 399 -17.22 31.15 -33.71
C LYS A 399 -17.08 30.54 -32.33
N GLU A 400 -17.86 31.05 -31.37
CA GLU A 400 -17.83 30.56 -29.98
C GLU A 400 -18.24 29.09 -29.91
N VAL A 401 -17.49 28.30 -29.14
CA VAL A 401 -17.79 26.90 -28.89
C VAL A 401 -18.83 26.76 -27.80
N LEU A 402 -19.95 26.14 -28.16
CA LEU A 402 -21.09 25.90 -27.27
C LEU A 402 -21.36 24.40 -27.18
N GLY A 403 -21.62 23.88 -25.98
CA GLY A 403 -21.98 22.49 -25.82
C GLY A 403 -22.30 22.09 -24.38
N ARG A 404 -22.58 20.81 -24.18
CA ARG A 404 -22.89 20.27 -22.83
C ARG A 404 -21.83 19.27 -22.41
N ILE A 405 -21.56 19.28 -21.11
CA ILE A 405 -20.72 18.29 -20.42
C ILE A 405 -21.58 17.70 -19.31
N GLY A 406 -22.08 16.48 -19.52
CA GLY A 406 -23.11 15.91 -18.65
C GLY A 406 -24.37 16.82 -18.63
N ASP A 407 -24.71 17.29 -17.43
CA ASP A 407 -25.89 18.19 -17.22
C ASP A 407 -25.53 19.68 -17.30
N GLU A 408 -24.24 20.02 -17.36
CA GLU A 408 -23.75 21.41 -17.38
C GLU A 408 -23.63 21.95 -18.82
N LEU A 409 -23.98 23.23 -19.02
CA LEU A 409 -23.79 23.93 -20.27
C LEU A 409 -22.42 24.65 -20.26
N ALA A 410 -21.55 24.28 -21.19
CA ALA A 410 -20.29 24.95 -21.39
C ALA A 410 -20.44 26.04 -22.45
N THR A 411 -20.30 27.29 -22.03
CA THR A 411 -20.34 28.51 -22.88
C THR A 411 -19.16 29.39 -22.48
N GLY A 412 -18.71 30.27 -23.38
CA GLY A 412 -17.65 31.20 -23.06
C GLY A 412 -16.30 30.53 -22.73
N ILE A 413 -16.01 29.37 -23.31
CA ILE A 413 -14.78 28.63 -23.04
C ILE A 413 -13.70 28.84 -24.11
N GLY A 414 -14.09 29.24 -25.32
CA GLY A 414 -13.18 29.45 -26.45
C GLY A 414 -13.87 29.55 -27.77
N GLY A 415 -13.12 29.89 -28.80
CA GLY A 415 -13.53 29.92 -30.21
C GLY A 415 -12.95 28.73 -31.00
N CYS A 416 -13.48 28.46 -32.17
CA CYS A 416 -13.02 27.38 -33.06
C CYS A 416 -12.92 27.83 -34.50
N ASP A 417 -11.80 27.52 -35.17
CA ASP A 417 -11.56 27.81 -36.61
C ASP A 417 -12.03 26.71 -37.55
N ALA A 418 -12.44 25.56 -37.02
CA ALA A 418 -12.88 24.45 -37.84
C ALA A 418 -14.14 24.80 -38.66
N THR A 419 -14.11 24.50 -39.94
CA THR A 419 -15.28 24.66 -40.83
C THR A 419 -16.28 23.52 -40.70
N ASP A 420 -15.79 22.32 -40.40
CA ASP A 420 -16.59 21.12 -40.11
C ASP A 420 -15.99 20.43 -38.87
N CYS A 421 -16.78 20.29 -37.83
CA CYS A 421 -16.33 19.68 -36.60
C CYS A 421 -17.05 18.36 -36.34
N GLU A 422 -16.30 17.27 -36.29
CA GLU A 422 -16.77 15.93 -35.92
C GLU A 422 -16.61 15.65 -34.39
N TYR A 423 -15.92 16.53 -33.66
CA TYR A 423 -15.63 16.33 -32.25
C TYR A 423 -16.84 16.66 -31.36
N LYS A 424 -17.50 15.63 -30.90
CA LYS A 424 -18.56 15.71 -29.86
C LYS A 424 -18.21 14.67 -28.81
N PRO A 425 -18.29 14.99 -27.52
CA PRO A 425 -18.77 16.21 -26.86
C PRO A 425 -17.72 17.35 -26.77
N VAL A 426 -18.21 18.55 -26.41
CA VAL A 426 -17.44 19.81 -26.40
C VAL A 426 -16.13 19.81 -25.62
N TYR A 427 -15.98 18.96 -24.61
CA TYR A 427 -14.73 18.86 -23.85
C TYR A 427 -13.56 18.32 -24.69
N ASN A 428 -13.82 17.64 -25.80
CA ASN A 428 -12.77 17.19 -26.72
C ASN A 428 -12.08 18.37 -27.44
N CYS A 429 -12.70 19.55 -27.44
CA CYS A 429 -12.08 20.76 -28.01
C CYS A 429 -10.76 21.10 -27.35
N TYR A 430 -10.58 20.82 -26.06
CA TYR A 430 -9.34 21.10 -25.36
C TYR A 430 -8.11 20.31 -25.88
N GLY A 431 -8.35 19.28 -26.67
CA GLY A 431 -7.32 18.52 -27.40
C GLY A 431 -7.28 18.79 -28.90
N CYS A 432 -8.01 19.78 -29.40
CA CYS A 432 -8.11 20.13 -30.82
C CYS A 432 -7.20 21.31 -31.15
N ASP A 433 -6.52 21.23 -32.29
CA ASP A 433 -5.62 22.27 -32.78
C ASP A 433 -6.35 23.54 -33.26
N ASP A 434 -7.65 23.41 -33.65
CA ASP A 434 -8.51 24.52 -34.08
C ASP A 434 -9.22 25.23 -32.93
N PHE A 435 -8.98 24.79 -31.68
CA PHE A 435 -9.63 25.39 -30.50
C PHE A 435 -8.76 26.46 -29.86
N HIS A 436 -9.30 27.66 -29.71
CA HIS A 436 -8.66 28.82 -29.11
C HIS A 436 -9.34 29.14 -27.76
N PRO A 437 -8.76 28.73 -26.62
CA PRO A 437 -9.36 28.97 -25.31
C PRO A 437 -9.38 30.45 -24.96
N PHE A 438 -10.47 30.93 -24.37
CA PHE A 438 -10.59 32.33 -23.92
C PHE A 438 -9.82 32.57 -22.63
N GLU A 439 -9.13 33.72 -22.53
CA GLU A 439 -8.37 34.09 -21.33
C GLU A 439 -9.24 34.19 -20.09
N ASP A 440 -10.45 34.70 -20.23
CA ASP A 440 -11.46 34.89 -19.17
C ASP A 440 -12.47 33.75 -19.10
N GLY A 441 -12.30 32.72 -19.93
CA GLY A 441 -13.17 31.56 -19.99
C GLY A 441 -13.33 30.82 -18.68
N ASN A 442 -14.55 30.29 -18.42
CA ASN A 442 -14.86 29.55 -17.20
C ASN A 442 -14.41 28.07 -17.30
N HIS A 443 -13.11 27.86 -17.49
CA HIS A 443 -12.52 26.53 -17.62
C HIS A 443 -12.61 25.68 -16.32
N ASN A 444 -12.80 26.33 -15.16
CA ASN A 444 -13.00 25.60 -13.89
C ASN A 444 -14.34 24.85 -13.89
N THR A 445 -15.41 25.43 -14.42
CA THR A 445 -16.72 24.76 -14.54
C THR A 445 -16.59 23.53 -15.45
N VAL A 446 -15.83 23.63 -16.55
CA VAL A 446 -15.54 22.48 -17.41
C VAL A 446 -14.79 21.37 -16.67
N LEU A 447 -13.77 21.74 -15.90
CA LEU A 447 -13.00 20.78 -15.10
C LEU A 447 -13.86 20.08 -14.04
N ASP A 448 -14.75 20.81 -13.39
CA ASP A 448 -15.64 20.26 -12.36
C ASP A 448 -16.73 19.37 -12.97
N ALA A 449 -17.26 19.73 -14.14
CA ALA A 449 -18.18 18.87 -14.90
C ALA A 449 -17.50 17.55 -15.36
N LEU A 450 -16.26 17.61 -15.84
CA LEU A 450 -15.48 16.42 -16.19
C LEU A 450 -15.19 15.53 -14.97
N ARG A 451 -14.91 16.13 -13.82
CA ARG A 451 -14.74 15.37 -12.56
C ARG A 451 -16.02 14.66 -12.14
N ALA A 452 -17.17 15.33 -12.28
CA ALA A 452 -18.47 14.73 -12.01
C ALA A 452 -18.75 13.55 -12.95
N GLU A 453 -18.42 13.68 -14.23
CA GLU A 453 -18.57 12.59 -15.21
C GLU A 453 -17.62 11.42 -14.93
N ALA A 454 -16.38 11.70 -14.58
CA ALA A 454 -15.42 10.68 -14.15
C ALA A 454 -15.91 9.88 -12.94
N LEU A 455 -16.54 10.56 -11.97
CA LEU A 455 -17.14 9.90 -10.82
C LEU A 455 -18.31 8.97 -11.20
N LYS A 456 -19.13 9.37 -12.17
CA LYS A 456 -20.20 8.50 -12.70
C LYS A 456 -19.64 7.25 -13.36
N ILE A 457 -18.59 7.39 -14.18
CA ILE A 457 -17.91 6.25 -14.82
C ILE A 457 -17.27 5.32 -13.79
N ILE A 458 -16.63 5.87 -12.75
CA ILE A 458 -16.05 5.06 -11.67
C ILE A 458 -17.17 4.27 -10.96
N ALA A 459 -18.28 4.90 -10.61
CA ALA A 459 -19.39 4.24 -9.94
C ALA A 459 -19.98 3.08 -10.77
N ILE A 460 -20.07 3.26 -12.11
CA ILE A 460 -20.52 2.20 -13.02
C ILE A 460 -19.47 1.08 -13.13
N SER A 461 -18.18 1.44 -13.25
CA SER A 461 -17.08 0.49 -13.40
C SER A 461 -16.88 -0.36 -12.15
N ASP A 462 -17.05 0.22 -10.95
CA ASP A 462 -16.95 -0.51 -9.68
C ASP A 462 -18.06 -1.55 -9.53
N SER A 463 -19.24 -1.31 -10.08
CA SER A 463 -20.33 -2.28 -10.12
C SER A 463 -20.01 -3.52 -10.99
N THR A 464 -19.10 -3.38 -11.96
CA THR A 464 -18.71 -4.45 -12.89
C THR A 464 -17.38 -5.13 -12.57
N ARG A 465 -16.70 -4.76 -11.45
CA ARG A 465 -15.37 -5.27 -11.05
C ARG A 465 -14.24 -5.06 -12.06
N GLN A 466 -14.38 -4.13 -12.99
CA GLN A 466 -13.39 -3.84 -14.04
C GLN A 466 -12.77 -2.43 -13.93
N SER A 467 -12.72 -1.86 -12.73
CA SER A 467 -12.32 -0.47 -12.46
C SER A 467 -10.88 -0.07 -12.86
N GLY A 468 -10.03 -1.02 -13.25
CA GLY A 468 -8.61 -0.73 -13.51
C GLY A 468 -8.23 -0.41 -14.95
N MET A 469 -9.10 -0.57 -15.94
CA MET A 469 -8.78 -0.46 -17.37
C MET A 469 -9.94 0.09 -18.24
N ASN A 470 -10.72 1.03 -17.74
CA ASN A 470 -11.77 1.62 -18.54
C ASN A 470 -11.18 2.68 -19.50
N PRO A 471 -11.20 2.46 -20.84
CA PRO A 471 -10.64 3.40 -21.81
C PRO A 471 -11.25 4.81 -21.72
N ALA A 472 -12.54 4.90 -21.33
CA ALA A 472 -13.22 6.18 -21.15
C ALA A 472 -12.61 6.99 -19.97
N MET A 473 -12.14 6.33 -18.90
CA MET A 473 -11.43 7.01 -17.81
C MET A 473 -10.10 7.59 -18.28
N THR A 474 -9.32 6.80 -19.02
CA THR A 474 -8.02 7.27 -19.56
C THR A 474 -8.19 8.46 -20.48
N GLN A 475 -9.23 8.46 -21.32
CA GLN A 475 -9.57 9.58 -22.19
C GLN A 475 -9.96 10.82 -21.39
N LEU A 476 -10.85 10.69 -20.39
CA LEU A 476 -11.26 11.79 -19.53
C LEU A 476 -10.10 12.38 -18.72
N GLU A 477 -9.22 11.54 -18.18
CA GLU A 477 -8.03 11.99 -17.47
C GLU A 477 -7.13 12.83 -18.39
N GLY A 478 -6.91 12.40 -19.63
CA GLY A 478 -6.14 13.17 -20.62
C GLY A 478 -6.76 14.55 -20.88
N ILE A 479 -8.07 14.61 -21.04
CA ILE A 479 -8.79 15.87 -21.27
C ILE A 479 -8.72 16.77 -20.03
N MET A 480 -8.90 16.23 -18.84
CA MET A 480 -8.78 17.02 -17.59
C MET A 480 -7.40 17.66 -17.43
N GLU A 481 -6.33 16.98 -17.85
CA GLU A 481 -4.98 17.57 -17.85
C GLU A 481 -4.86 18.72 -18.85
N GLN A 482 -5.47 18.62 -20.03
CA GLN A 482 -5.53 19.70 -21.02
C GLN A 482 -6.27 20.91 -20.48
N VAL A 483 -7.43 20.72 -19.82
CA VAL A 483 -8.19 21.82 -19.18
C VAL A 483 -7.38 22.48 -18.07
N LYS A 484 -6.68 21.72 -17.22
CA LYS A 484 -5.80 22.26 -16.18
C LYS A 484 -4.65 23.10 -16.76
N ALA A 485 -4.09 22.66 -17.91
CA ALA A 485 -3.07 23.40 -18.61
C ALA A 485 -3.56 24.79 -19.06
N VAL A 486 -4.79 24.85 -19.65
CA VAL A 486 -5.42 26.12 -20.02
C VAL A 486 -5.66 27.01 -18.78
N ILE A 487 -6.21 26.45 -17.68
CA ILE A 487 -6.44 27.19 -16.44
C ILE A 487 -5.14 27.80 -15.90
N SER A 488 -4.06 27.04 -15.94
CA SER A 488 -2.75 27.50 -15.48
C SER A 488 -2.24 28.67 -16.32
N ARG A 489 -2.42 28.61 -17.63
CA ARG A 489 -2.05 29.67 -18.56
C ARG A 489 -2.85 30.94 -18.36
N CYS A 490 -4.16 30.84 -18.17
CA CYS A 490 -5.03 32.00 -17.85
C CYS A 490 -4.59 32.70 -16.54
N LYS A 491 -4.12 31.91 -15.53
CA LYS A 491 -3.60 32.49 -14.29
C LYS A 491 -2.29 33.26 -14.49
N VAL A 492 -1.40 32.75 -15.33
CA VAL A 492 -0.12 33.43 -15.63
C VAL A 492 -0.36 34.73 -16.40
N CYS A 493 -1.23 34.72 -17.40
CA CYS A 493 -1.57 35.94 -18.14
C CYS A 493 -2.21 37.02 -17.26
N ARG A 494 -3.13 36.67 -16.37
CA ARG A 494 -3.72 37.61 -15.40
C ARG A 494 -2.70 38.17 -14.41
N GLY A 495 -1.72 37.37 -13.98
CA GLY A 495 -0.62 37.83 -13.10
C GLY A 495 0.27 38.87 -13.77
N CYS A 496 0.57 38.73 -15.07
CA CYS A 496 1.38 39.67 -15.82
C CYS A 496 0.69 41.03 -16.11
N GLN A 497 -0.64 41.08 -16.07
CA GLN A 497 -1.40 42.31 -16.29
C GLN A 497 -1.47 43.20 -15.04
N HIS A 498 -1.21 42.66 -13.84
CA HIS A 498 -1.19 43.42 -12.58
C HIS A 498 0.20 44.04 -12.23
N GLU A 499 1.25 43.74 -12.99
CA GLU A 499 2.60 44.29 -12.81
C GLU A 499 2.96 45.42 -13.81
N LYS A 500 1.99 45.92 -14.59
CA LYS A 500 2.09 47.10 -15.41
C LYS A 500 1.19 48.21 -14.88
#